data_8baa323a8d86273e5c5c9ccc82a6481b
#
_entry.id   8baa323a8d86273e5c5c9ccc82a6481b
#
_cell.length_a   1.000
_cell.length_b   1.000
_cell.length_c   1.000
_cell.angle_alpha   90.00
_cell.angle_beta   90.00
_cell.angle_gamma   90.00
#
_symmetry.space_group_name_H-M   'P 1'
#
loop_
_entity.id
_entity.type
_entity.pdbx_description
1 polymer ?
#
loop_
_entity_poly.entity_id
_entity_poly.type
_entity_poly.pdbx_seq_one_letter_code
_entity_poly.pdbx_strand_id
1 'polypeptide(L)'
;AQSMEKRGQKLYGVVNRTPEKAVAFAEKYGVQKVFTSFQDVCADPAVDIIYISTPHNTHIHFLRKALAAGKHVLCEKSITLNSEELEEAVQLAKEHGVVLAEAMTIYHMPIYKELKKRMDAGKFGELRVIQMNFGSYKEYDMKNRFFNRNLAGGALLDIGVYALSFVRMFLNSCPDQITSQVKLAPTGVDEQAGILLMNREQEMATVTLSLHAKQPKRGMISFDKAYVEMYEYPRGQKAVITYTEDGHTEEIVAGATADALGYEVEDMEQAIAGHPELMKLELTEDVMKMMTRIRKDWGLTYPEEERATEKI
;
A
#
# COMPACT_ATOMS: atom_id res chain seq x y z
N ALA A 1 -13.71 1.49 10.92
CA ALA A 1 -14.81 1.92 11.80
C ALA A 1 -14.55 3.31 12.39
N GLN A 2 -13.49 3.50 13.19
CA GLN A 2 -13.21 4.81 13.85
C GLN A 2 -13.13 6.00 12.88
N SER A 3 -12.53 5.83 11.69
CA SER A 3 -12.49 6.88 10.67
C SER A 3 -13.87 7.23 10.12
N MET A 4 -14.72 6.22 9.92
CA MET A 4 -16.11 6.42 9.49
C MET A 4 -16.91 7.16 10.56
N GLU A 5 -16.76 6.77 11.83
CA GLU A 5 -17.43 7.41 12.97
C GLU A 5 -17.06 8.89 13.10
N LYS A 6 -15.77 9.25 12.97
CA LYS A 6 -15.30 10.64 12.93
C LYS A 6 -15.96 11.47 11.81
N ARG A 7 -16.29 10.83 10.70
CA ARG A 7 -16.96 11.42 9.53
C ARG A 7 -18.49 11.45 9.67
N GLY A 8 -19.04 10.99 10.81
CA GLY A 8 -20.49 10.85 11.02
C GLY A 8 -21.13 9.72 10.20
N GLN A 9 -20.31 8.82 9.65
CA GLN A 9 -20.75 7.69 8.84
C GLN A 9 -20.71 6.40 9.66
N LYS A 10 -21.52 5.41 9.26
CA LYS A 10 -21.57 4.10 9.89
C LYS A 10 -21.28 3.01 8.87
N LEU A 11 -20.61 1.96 9.32
CA LEU A 11 -20.48 0.74 8.53
C LEU A 11 -21.84 0.03 8.44
N TYR A 12 -22.21 -0.33 7.21
CA TYR A 12 -23.45 -1.05 6.97
C TYR A 12 -23.37 -2.50 7.50
N GLY A 13 -22.28 -3.19 7.20
CA GLY A 13 -22.16 -4.58 7.55
C GLY A 13 -20.75 -5.01 7.92
N VAL A 14 -20.64 -6.16 8.57
CA VAL A 14 -19.38 -6.82 8.91
C VAL A 14 -19.52 -8.33 8.74
N VAL A 15 -18.44 -8.96 8.25
CA VAL A 15 -18.25 -10.40 8.22
C VAL A 15 -16.89 -10.76 8.80
N ASN A 16 -16.81 -11.84 9.54
CA ASN A 16 -15.54 -12.38 10.04
C ASN A 16 -15.61 -13.91 10.06
N ARG A 17 -14.49 -14.58 9.80
CA ARG A 17 -14.36 -16.04 9.90
C ARG A 17 -14.76 -16.57 11.29
N THR A 18 -14.58 -15.78 12.33
CA THR A 18 -14.99 -16.05 13.71
C THR A 18 -16.25 -15.22 13.99
N PRO A 19 -17.47 -15.82 14.01
CA PRO A 19 -18.73 -15.09 14.14
C PRO A 19 -18.79 -14.19 15.37
N GLU A 20 -18.27 -14.65 16.52
CA GLU A 20 -18.29 -13.92 17.78
C GLU A 20 -17.50 -12.60 17.68
N LYS A 21 -16.42 -12.58 16.87
CA LYS A 21 -15.67 -11.36 16.61
C LYS A 21 -16.46 -10.37 15.76
N ALA A 22 -17.24 -10.84 14.81
CA ALA A 22 -18.11 -9.98 14.00
C ALA A 22 -19.20 -9.34 14.85
N VAL A 23 -19.84 -10.13 15.73
CA VAL A 23 -20.86 -9.64 16.67
C VAL A 23 -20.27 -8.58 17.60
N ALA A 24 -19.17 -8.90 18.29
CA ALA A 24 -18.52 -7.94 19.20
C ALA A 24 -18.07 -6.64 18.48
N PHE A 25 -17.62 -6.74 17.23
CA PHE A 25 -17.28 -5.58 16.42
C PHE A 25 -18.52 -4.75 16.06
N ALA A 26 -19.62 -5.41 15.70
CA ALA A 26 -20.86 -4.75 15.36
C ALA A 26 -21.46 -4.00 16.57
N GLU A 27 -21.47 -4.64 17.74
CA GLU A 27 -21.90 -3.99 18.99
C GLU A 27 -21.04 -2.76 19.34
N LYS A 28 -19.72 -2.91 19.24
CA LYS A 28 -18.78 -1.83 19.58
C LYS A 28 -18.93 -0.59 18.70
N TYR A 29 -19.17 -0.77 17.40
CA TYR A 29 -19.17 0.31 16.41
C TYR A 29 -20.55 0.61 15.82
N GLY A 30 -21.62 0.03 16.36
CA GLY A 30 -22.98 0.26 15.89
C GLY A 30 -23.21 -0.16 14.44
N VAL A 31 -22.56 -1.25 14.00
CA VAL A 31 -22.73 -1.79 12.64
C VAL A 31 -24.12 -2.42 12.50
N GLN A 32 -24.82 -2.09 11.41
CA GLN A 32 -26.24 -2.47 11.26
C GLN A 32 -26.46 -3.96 11.02
N LYS A 33 -25.53 -4.64 10.31
CA LYS A 33 -25.70 -6.03 9.87
C LYS A 33 -24.44 -6.86 10.12
N VAL A 34 -24.64 -8.03 10.72
CA VAL A 34 -23.61 -9.07 10.80
C VAL A 34 -23.95 -10.14 9.77
N PHE A 35 -23.07 -10.32 8.80
CA PHE A 35 -23.22 -11.33 7.76
C PHE A 35 -22.66 -12.67 8.22
N THR A 36 -23.27 -13.76 7.76
CA THR A 36 -22.85 -15.14 8.09
C THR A 36 -21.77 -15.64 7.15
N SER A 37 -21.71 -15.14 5.92
CA SER A 37 -20.71 -15.50 4.93
C SER A 37 -20.31 -14.31 4.05
N PHE A 38 -19.14 -14.41 3.40
CA PHE A 38 -18.73 -13.42 2.40
C PHE A 38 -19.62 -13.45 1.16
N GLN A 39 -20.22 -14.61 0.85
CA GLN A 39 -21.18 -14.73 -0.24
C GLN A 39 -22.42 -13.87 0.01
N ASP A 40 -22.91 -13.82 1.25
CA ASP A 40 -24.04 -12.96 1.62
C ASP A 40 -23.72 -11.48 1.49
N VAL A 41 -22.47 -11.09 1.79
CA VAL A 41 -22.00 -9.70 1.55
C VAL A 41 -22.06 -9.37 0.07
N CYS A 42 -21.54 -10.25 -0.80
CA CYS A 42 -21.53 -10.05 -2.24
C CYS A 42 -22.96 -10.02 -2.83
N ALA A 43 -23.88 -10.79 -2.29
CA ALA A 43 -25.26 -10.89 -2.77
C ALA A 43 -26.16 -9.75 -2.28
N ASP A 44 -25.76 -9.00 -1.26
CA ASP A 44 -26.59 -7.92 -0.69
C ASP A 44 -26.59 -6.69 -1.61
N PRO A 45 -27.74 -6.26 -2.14
CA PRO A 45 -27.81 -5.08 -3.01
C PRO A 45 -27.55 -3.75 -2.30
N ALA A 46 -27.61 -3.72 -0.96
CA ALA A 46 -27.30 -2.52 -0.17
C ALA A 46 -25.80 -2.36 0.12
N VAL A 47 -24.98 -3.29 -0.33
CA VAL A 47 -23.50 -3.19 -0.24
C VAL A 47 -22.97 -2.65 -1.56
N ASP A 48 -22.43 -1.45 -1.55
CA ASP A 48 -21.77 -0.83 -2.71
C ASP A 48 -20.26 -1.08 -2.68
N ILE A 49 -19.63 -0.95 -1.51
CA ILE A 49 -18.18 -1.02 -1.31
C ILE A 49 -17.85 -2.14 -0.32
N ILE A 50 -16.87 -2.95 -0.64
CA ILE A 50 -16.30 -3.95 0.27
C ILE A 50 -14.88 -3.54 0.65
N TYR A 51 -14.64 -3.37 1.98
CA TYR A 51 -13.30 -3.20 2.51
C TYR A 51 -12.73 -4.56 2.93
N ILE A 52 -11.67 -5.02 2.25
CA ILE A 52 -11.01 -6.30 2.52
C ILE A 52 -9.82 -6.05 3.44
N SER A 53 -9.83 -6.67 4.64
CA SER A 53 -8.78 -6.55 5.66
C SER A 53 -8.34 -7.92 6.19
N THR A 54 -8.31 -8.90 5.33
CA THR A 54 -7.84 -10.27 5.61
C THR A 54 -6.31 -10.37 5.49
N PRO A 55 -5.66 -11.50 5.81
CA PRO A 55 -4.24 -11.68 5.52
C PRO A 55 -3.93 -11.60 4.01
N HIS A 56 -2.75 -11.08 3.65
CA HIS A 56 -2.31 -10.83 2.27
C HIS A 56 -2.56 -12.01 1.32
N ASN A 57 -2.21 -13.21 1.77
CA ASN A 57 -2.34 -14.44 0.97
C ASN A 57 -3.78 -14.90 0.71
N THR A 58 -4.76 -14.17 1.21
CA THR A 58 -6.18 -14.47 0.99
C THR A 58 -6.89 -13.41 0.17
N HIS A 59 -6.28 -12.27 -0.08
CA HIS A 59 -6.91 -11.12 -0.73
C HIS A 59 -7.50 -11.49 -2.09
N ILE A 60 -6.71 -12.14 -2.96
CA ILE A 60 -7.17 -12.49 -4.31
C ILE A 60 -8.45 -13.35 -4.31
N HIS A 61 -8.61 -14.22 -3.31
CA HIS A 61 -9.81 -15.04 -3.18
C HIS A 61 -11.09 -14.20 -2.94
N PHE A 62 -10.96 -13.14 -2.13
CA PHE A 62 -12.07 -12.22 -1.85
C PHE A 62 -12.26 -11.20 -2.98
N LEU A 63 -11.17 -10.73 -3.60
CA LEU A 63 -11.20 -9.85 -4.76
C LEU A 63 -12.02 -10.46 -5.91
N ARG A 64 -11.71 -11.70 -6.30
CA ARG A 64 -12.44 -12.43 -7.35
C ARG A 64 -13.94 -12.44 -7.12
N LYS A 65 -14.36 -12.72 -5.90
CA LYS A 65 -15.80 -12.81 -5.55
C LYS A 65 -16.49 -11.46 -5.51
N ALA A 66 -15.84 -10.46 -4.89
CA ALA A 66 -16.41 -9.13 -4.76
C ALA A 66 -16.54 -8.42 -6.11
N LEU A 67 -15.49 -8.45 -6.93
CA LEU A 67 -15.47 -7.82 -8.25
C LEU A 67 -16.45 -8.48 -9.20
N ALA A 68 -16.49 -9.84 -9.25
CA ALA A 68 -17.47 -10.58 -10.05
C ALA A 68 -18.92 -10.34 -9.62
N ALA A 69 -19.16 -9.94 -8.37
CA ALA A 69 -20.47 -9.54 -7.87
C ALA A 69 -20.81 -8.06 -8.16
N GLY A 70 -19.97 -7.34 -8.88
CA GLY A 70 -20.17 -5.94 -9.22
C GLY A 70 -20.00 -4.98 -8.03
N LYS A 71 -19.17 -5.34 -7.03
CA LYS A 71 -18.90 -4.50 -5.87
C LYS A 71 -17.61 -3.72 -6.05
N HIS A 72 -17.61 -2.43 -5.68
CA HIS A 72 -16.39 -1.65 -5.54
C HIS A 72 -15.56 -2.23 -4.39
N VAL A 73 -14.22 -2.22 -4.53
CA VAL A 73 -13.35 -2.83 -3.52
C VAL A 73 -12.22 -1.89 -3.13
N LEU A 74 -12.08 -1.70 -1.81
CA LEU A 74 -10.91 -1.15 -1.16
C LEU A 74 -10.22 -2.28 -0.40
N CYS A 75 -9.04 -2.69 -0.83
CA CYS A 75 -8.33 -3.84 -0.28
C CYS A 75 -7.08 -3.41 0.47
N GLU A 76 -6.87 -3.94 1.68
CA GLU A 76 -5.64 -3.66 2.47
C GLU A 76 -4.38 -4.02 1.69
N LYS A 77 -3.33 -3.33 2.05
CA LYS A 77 -1.98 -3.51 1.49
C LYS A 77 -1.31 -4.78 2.09
N SER A 78 -0.45 -5.50 1.37
CA SER A 78 -0.32 -5.47 -0.09
C SER A 78 -1.56 -6.10 -0.71
N ILE A 79 -2.06 -5.47 -1.75
CA ILE A 79 -3.35 -5.84 -2.34
C ILE A 79 -3.41 -7.29 -2.84
N THR A 80 -2.28 -7.80 -3.39
CA THR A 80 -2.12 -9.18 -3.85
C THR A 80 -0.72 -9.70 -3.48
N LEU A 81 -0.44 -10.97 -3.75
CA LEU A 81 0.92 -11.52 -3.56
C LEU A 81 1.86 -11.19 -4.72
N ASN A 82 1.33 -11.06 -5.93
CA ASN A 82 2.12 -10.81 -7.14
C ASN A 82 1.33 -9.99 -8.17
N SER A 83 2.02 -9.59 -9.24
CA SER A 83 1.45 -8.78 -10.32
C SER A 83 0.40 -9.53 -11.12
N GLU A 84 0.52 -10.84 -11.29
CA GLU A 84 -0.39 -11.67 -12.04
C GLU A 84 -1.78 -11.71 -11.36
N GLU A 85 -1.81 -11.88 -10.03
CA GLU A 85 -3.05 -11.78 -9.24
C GLU A 85 -3.68 -10.38 -9.33
N LEU A 86 -2.86 -9.32 -9.33
CA LEU A 86 -3.37 -7.96 -9.46
C LEU A 86 -3.92 -7.69 -10.86
N GLU A 87 -3.24 -8.13 -11.90
CA GLU A 87 -3.70 -8.00 -13.29
C GLU A 87 -5.06 -8.67 -13.48
N GLU A 88 -5.25 -9.88 -12.92
CA GLU A 88 -6.55 -10.57 -12.91
C GLU A 88 -7.63 -9.74 -12.20
N ALA A 89 -7.33 -9.21 -11.01
CA ALA A 89 -8.28 -8.39 -10.25
C ALA A 89 -8.65 -7.08 -10.98
N VAL A 90 -7.67 -6.42 -11.61
CA VAL A 90 -7.87 -5.21 -12.43
C VAL A 90 -8.76 -5.53 -13.64
N GLN A 91 -8.53 -6.66 -14.30
CA GLN A 91 -9.35 -7.08 -15.44
C GLN A 91 -10.81 -7.32 -15.00
N LEU A 92 -11.03 -8.04 -13.89
CA LEU A 92 -12.37 -8.25 -13.34
C LEU A 92 -13.07 -6.93 -12.98
N ALA A 93 -12.34 -5.99 -12.37
CA ALA A 93 -12.90 -4.68 -12.05
C ALA A 93 -13.36 -3.92 -13.31
N LYS A 94 -12.56 -3.95 -14.37
CA LYS A 94 -12.91 -3.34 -15.68
C LYS A 94 -14.13 -4.00 -16.31
N GLU A 95 -14.20 -5.33 -16.32
CA GLU A 95 -15.30 -6.10 -16.90
C GLU A 95 -16.65 -5.80 -16.21
N HIS A 96 -16.62 -5.56 -14.92
CA HIS A 96 -17.82 -5.27 -14.12
C HIS A 96 -18.07 -3.77 -13.89
N GLY A 97 -17.21 -2.89 -14.41
CA GLY A 97 -17.37 -1.44 -14.32
C GLY A 97 -17.28 -0.92 -12.86
N VAL A 98 -16.45 -1.54 -12.02
CA VAL A 98 -16.30 -1.19 -10.62
C VAL A 98 -14.90 -0.64 -10.29
N VAL A 99 -14.79 0.12 -9.22
CA VAL A 99 -13.51 0.64 -8.72
C VAL A 99 -12.83 -0.43 -7.88
N LEU A 100 -11.57 -0.73 -8.22
CA LEU A 100 -10.64 -1.49 -7.39
C LEU A 100 -9.55 -0.56 -6.90
N ALA A 101 -9.24 -0.61 -5.61
CA ALA A 101 -8.19 0.20 -5.02
C ALA A 101 -7.44 -0.53 -3.90
N GLU A 102 -6.15 -0.23 -3.77
CA GLU A 102 -5.35 -0.62 -2.61
C GLU A 102 -5.51 0.41 -1.50
N ALA A 103 -5.73 -0.05 -0.27
CA ALA A 103 -5.78 0.78 0.92
C ALA A 103 -4.35 1.25 1.30
N MET A 104 -3.81 2.15 0.48
CA MET A 104 -2.47 2.70 0.60
C MET A 104 -2.52 4.15 1.03
N THR A 105 -2.58 4.39 2.34
CA THR A 105 -2.75 5.72 2.94
C THR A 105 -1.81 6.80 2.39
N ILE A 106 -0.59 6.42 1.98
CA ILE A 106 0.40 7.36 1.46
C ILE A 106 -0.10 8.13 0.22
N TYR A 107 -0.94 7.51 -0.63
CA TYR A 107 -1.45 8.15 -1.84
C TYR A 107 -2.50 9.24 -1.55
N HIS A 108 -3.10 9.21 -0.36
CA HIS A 108 -4.24 10.03 0.00
C HIS A 108 -3.88 11.19 0.95
N MET A 109 -2.68 11.15 1.57
CA MET A 109 -2.25 12.19 2.51
C MET A 109 -2.08 13.55 1.81
N PRO A 110 -2.67 14.64 2.34
CA PRO A 110 -2.61 15.98 1.74
C PRO A 110 -1.20 16.51 1.52
N ILE A 111 -0.23 16.13 2.37
CA ILE A 111 1.17 16.55 2.24
C ILE A 111 1.77 16.17 0.89
N TYR A 112 1.43 14.98 0.37
CA TYR A 112 1.96 14.51 -0.92
C TYR A 112 1.33 15.24 -2.10
N LYS A 113 0.05 15.59 -2.01
CA LYS A 113 -0.65 16.42 -3.00
C LYS A 113 0.03 17.80 -3.10
N GLU A 114 0.39 18.40 -1.95
CA GLU A 114 1.09 19.69 -1.90
C GLU A 114 2.54 19.61 -2.43
N LEU A 115 3.30 18.58 -2.03
CA LEU A 115 4.66 18.35 -2.53
C LEU A 115 4.67 18.14 -4.04
N LYS A 116 3.76 17.31 -4.56
CA LYS A 116 3.64 17.06 -6.00
C LYS A 116 3.31 18.31 -6.78
N LYS A 117 2.37 19.13 -6.29
CA LYS A 117 2.03 20.43 -6.88
C LYS A 117 3.25 21.35 -7.00
N ARG A 118 4.10 21.40 -5.96
CA ARG A 118 5.34 22.23 -5.99
C ARG A 118 6.38 21.65 -6.92
N MET A 119 6.54 20.34 -6.97
CA MET A 119 7.41 19.64 -7.91
C MET A 119 6.99 19.93 -9.35
N ASP A 120 5.71 19.78 -9.68
CA ASP A 120 5.16 20.02 -11.02
C ASP A 120 5.27 21.50 -11.42
N ALA A 121 5.29 22.43 -10.46
CA ALA A 121 5.57 23.83 -10.68
C ALA A 121 7.07 24.15 -10.84
N GLY A 122 7.95 23.16 -10.83
CA GLY A 122 9.41 23.29 -11.00
C GLY A 122 10.13 23.97 -9.81
N LYS A 123 9.49 24.02 -8.64
CA LYS A 123 10.04 24.70 -7.45
C LYS A 123 11.35 24.09 -6.95
N PHE A 124 11.51 22.78 -7.14
CA PHE A 124 12.66 22.03 -6.64
C PHE A 124 13.72 21.74 -7.71
N GLY A 125 13.41 22.02 -8.99
CA GLY A 125 14.25 21.63 -10.11
C GLY A 125 14.03 20.16 -10.52
N GLU A 126 15.05 19.52 -11.07
CA GLU A 126 14.98 18.15 -11.56
C GLU A 126 15.28 17.14 -10.45
N LEU A 127 14.46 16.08 -10.38
CA LEU A 127 14.66 14.98 -9.46
C LEU A 127 15.93 14.21 -9.81
N ARG A 128 16.72 13.85 -8.78
CA ARG A 128 17.97 13.08 -8.96
C ARG A 128 17.95 11.78 -8.17
N VAL A 129 17.70 11.84 -6.85
CA VAL A 129 17.83 10.70 -5.97
C VAL A 129 16.72 10.69 -4.92
N ILE A 130 16.16 9.50 -4.66
CA ILE A 130 15.26 9.23 -3.53
C ILE A 130 15.94 8.23 -2.58
N GLN A 131 15.90 8.51 -1.28
CA GLN A 131 16.42 7.61 -0.25
C GLN A 131 15.32 7.26 0.74
N MET A 132 15.07 5.96 0.91
CA MET A 132 14.03 5.45 1.79
C MET A 132 14.58 4.45 2.79
N ASN A 133 14.10 4.54 4.03
CA ASN A 133 14.36 3.48 4.99
C ASN A 133 13.11 3.19 5.84
N PHE A 134 12.89 1.91 6.14
CA PHE A 134 11.84 1.44 7.03
C PHE A 134 12.34 0.24 7.84
N GLY A 135 12.64 0.49 9.11
CA GLY A 135 12.93 -0.57 10.07
C GLY A 135 11.83 -0.67 11.11
N SER A 136 11.16 -1.81 11.17
CA SER A 136 10.09 -2.09 12.12
C SER A 136 10.45 -3.30 12.96
N TYR A 137 11.17 -3.08 14.07
CA TYR A 137 11.58 -4.18 14.94
C TYR A 137 10.39 -5.04 15.36
N LYS A 138 10.48 -6.33 15.07
CA LYS A 138 9.54 -7.37 15.47
C LYS A 138 10.26 -8.40 16.33
N GLU A 139 9.54 -8.96 17.29
CA GLU A 139 10.02 -10.13 18.02
C GLU A 139 10.36 -11.25 17.02
N TYR A 140 11.53 -11.88 17.19
CA TYR A 140 12.05 -12.89 16.26
C TYR A 140 11.39 -14.25 16.50
N ASP A 141 10.08 -14.30 16.29
CA ASP A 141 9.25 -15.50 16.39
C ASP A 141 8.78 -15.94 14.99
N MET A 142 9.24 -17.12 14.59
CA MET A 142 8.94 -17.72 13.27
C MET A 142 7.45 -18.09 13.11
N LYS A 143 6.67 -18.14 14.18
CA LYS A 143 5.22 -18.34 14.13
C LYS A 143 4.46 -17.03 13.92
N ASN A 144 5.09 -15.90 14.19
CA ASN A 144 4.51 -14.60 13.98
C ASN A 144 4.26 -14.35 12.49
N ARG A 145 3.16 -13.68 12.14
CA ARG A 145 2.79 -13.37 10.76
C ARG A 145 3.91 -12.70 9.96
N PHE A 146 4.79 -11.95 10.61
CA PHE A 146 5.88 -11.22 9.95
C PHE A 146 6.99 -12.14 9.42
N PHE A 147 7.20 -13.28 10.08
CA PHE A 147 8.23 -14.26 9.71
C PHE A 147 7.65 -15.58 9.21
N ASN A 148 6.32 -15.71 9.10
CA ASN A 148 5.68 -16.95 8.70
C ASN A 148 5.40 -16.96 7.19
N ARG A 149 6.07 -17.85 6.44
CA ARG A 149 5.91 -18.01 4.99
C ARG A 149 4.46 -18.39 4.61
N ASN A 150 3.77 -19.19 5.44
CA ASN A 150 2.37 -19.60 5.19
C ASN A 150 1.35 -18.47 5.40
N LEU A 151 1.79 -17.31 5.89
CA LEU A 151 0.96 -16.11 6.07
C LEU A 151 1.45 -14.96 5.20
N ALA A 152 2.27 -15.25 4.18
CA ALA A 152 2.92 -14.27 3.32
C ALA A 152 3.70 -13.20 4.12
N GLY A 153 4.49 -13.67 5.11
CA GLY A 153 5.39 -12.81 5.87
C GLY A 153 6.54 -12.28 5.00
N GLY A 154 7.31 -11.35 5.56
CA GLY A 154 8.45 -10.71 4.91
C GLY A 154 8.39 -9.19 4.96
N ALA A 155 9.56 -8.57 4.91
CA ALA A 155 9.71 -7.12 4.97
C ALA A 155 9.16 -6.42 3.73
N LEU A 156 9.35 -7.01 2.55
CA LEU A 156 8.97 -6.39 1.28
C LEU A 156 7.46 -6.17 1.19
N LEU A 157 6.63 -7.20 1.46
CA LEU A 157 5.18 -7.07 1.42
C LEU A 157 4.62 -6.28 2.61
N ASP A 158 5.22 -6.36 3.82
CA ASP A 158 4.66 -5.67 4.98
C ASP A 158 5.03 -4.18 5.04
N ILE A 159 6.30 -3.84 4.83
CA ILE A 159 6.83 -2.47 4.98
C ILE A 159 7.45 -1.92 3.69
N GLY A 160 7.98 -2.77 2.82
CA GLY A 160 8.59 -2.37 1.54
C GLY A 160 7.57 -1.77 0.58
N VAL A 161 6.33 -2.26 0.60
CA VAL A 161 5.24 -1.70 -0.19
C VAL A 161 5.06 -0.19 0.04
N TYR A 162 5.17 0.30 1.27
CA TYR A 162 5.13 1.75 1.56
C TYR A 162 6.33 2.50 0.98
N ALA A 163 7.54 1.94 1.13
CA ALA A 163 8.77 2.58 0.64
C ALA A 163 8.78 2.66 -0.89
N LEU A 164 8.38 1.58 -1.57
CA LEU A 164 8.29 1.53 -3.03
C LEU A 164 7.15 2.40 -3.55
N SER A 165 6.03 2.50 -2.85
CA SER A 165 4.93 3.43 -3.18
C SER A 165 5.38 4.89 -3.11
N PHE A 166 6.15 5.25 -2.07
CA PHE A 166 6.74 6.59 -1.99
C PHE A 166 7.67 6.86 -3.16
N VAL A 167 8.59 5.94 -3.44
CA VAL A 167 9.53 6.05 -4.57
C VAL A 167 8.75 6.25 -5.88
N ARG A 168 7.79 5.35 -6.16
CA ARG A 168 7.05 5.38 -7.43
C ARG A 168 6.20 6.64 -7.61
N MET A 169 5.66 7.17 -6.51
CA MET A 169 4.84 8.38 -6.54
C MET A 169 5.63 9.61 -7.01
N PHE A 170 6.92 9.67 -6.74
CA PHE A 170 7.75 10.83 -7.10
C PHE A 170 8.58 10.63 -8.36
N LEU A 171 8.99 9.40 -8.70
CA LEU A 171 9.69 9.12 -9.95
C LEU A 171 8.81 9.43 -11.18
N ASN A 172 9.40 10.00 -12.22
CA ASN A 172 8.71 10.35 -13.46
C ASN A 172 8.26 9.13 -14.27
N SER A 173 8.93 7.98 -14.10
CA SER A 173 8.50 6.71 -14.68
C SER A 173 8.79 5.54 -13.75
N CYS A 174 8.20 4.37 -14.04
CA CYS A 174 8.47 3.13 -13.32
C CYS A 174 9.95 2.72 -13.51
N PRO A 175 10.67 2.34 -12.46
CA PRO A 175 12.03 1.81 -12.57
C PRO A 175 12.11 0.58 -13.47
N ASP A 176 13.05 0.58 -14.40
CA ASP A 176 13.35 -0.55 -15.30
C ASP A 176 14.63 -1.30 -14.88
N GLN A 177 15.50 -0.65 -14.11
CA GLN A 177 16.69 -1.25 -13.52
C GLN A 177 16.50 -1.44 -12.02
N ILE A 178 16.57 -2.69 -11.57
CA ILE A 178 16.41 -3.06 -10.17
C ILE A 178 17.55 -3.99 -9.77
N THR A 179 18.28 -3.64 -8.71
CA THR A 179 19.30 -4.51 -8.09
C THR A 179 19.01 -4.58 -6.60
N SER A 180 19.09 -5.76 -6.01
CA SER A 180 18.77 -5.93 -4.60
C SER A 180 19.59 -7.02 -3.94
N GLN A 181 19.74 -6.90 -2.62
CA GLN A 181 20.28 -7.95 -1.74
C GLN A 181 19.27 -8.21 -0.63
N VAL A 182 19.18 -9.47 -0.21
CA VAL A 182 18.24 -9.91 0.82
C VAL A 182 18.94 -10.77 1.87
N LYS A 183 18.52 -10.62 3.10
CA LYS A 183 18.74 -11.58 4.18
C LYS A 183 17.42 -12.27 4.47
N LEU A 184 17.38 -13.59 4.30
CA LEU A 184 16.22 -14.40 4.61
C LEU A 184 16.21 -14.82 6.09
N ALA A 185 15.02 -14.84 6.68
CA ALA A 185 14.75 -15.49 7.96
C ALA A 185 14.82 -17.03 7.81
N PRO A 186 14.93 -17.79 8.92
CA PRO A 186 14.94 -19.27 8.87
C PRO A 186 13.72 -19.89 8.17
N THR A 187 12.61 -19.19 8.07
CA THR A 187 11.38 -19.60 7.37
C THR A 187 11.44 -19.37 5.86
N GLY A 188 12.49 -18.72 5.36
CA GLY A 188 12.66 -18.38 3.95
C GLY A 188 12.00 -17.08 3.50
N VAL A 189 11.35 -16.31 4.39
CA VAL A 189 10.87 -14.97 4.05
C VAL A 189 11.97 -13.93 4.23
N ASP A 190 11.87 -12.81 3.53
CA ASP A 190 12.79 -11.70 3.64
C ASP A 190 12.63 -10.97 4.99
N GLU A 191 13.69 -10.95 5.79
CA GLU A 191 13.72 -10.18 7.04
C GLU A 191 14.36 -8.81 6.87
N GLN A 192 15.28 -8.69 5.90
CA GLN A 192 16.03 -7.46 5.64
C GLN A 192 16.39 -7.39 4.16
N ALA A 193 16.26 -6.20 3.57
CA ALA A 193 16.63 -5.99 2.17
C ALA A 193 17.25 -4.61 1.93
N GLY A 194 18.17 -4.56 0.95
CA GLY A 194 18.66 -3.34 0.32
C GLY A 194 18.32 -3.38 -1.16
N ILE A 195 17.69 -2.33 -1.68
CA ILE A 195 17.21 -2.25 -3.06
C ILE A 195 17.72 -0.95 -3.69
N LEU A 196 18.27 -1.06 -4.90
CA LEU A 196 18.68 0.05 -5.75
C LEU A 196 17.82 0.03 -7.01
N LEU A 197 17.24 1.17 -7.34
CA LEU A 197 16.33 1.37 -8.45
C LEU A 197 16.82 2.50 -9.34
N MET A 198 16.60 2.40 -10.65
CA MET A 198 16.79 3.49 -11.60
C MET A 198 15.76 3.39 -12.72
N ASN A 199 15.24 4.54 -13.17
CA ASN A 199 14.32 4.62 -14.31
C ASN A 199 15.03 5.13 -15.57
N ARG A 200 14.31 5.19 -16.68
CA ARG A 200 14.85 5.67 -17.98
C ARG A 200 15.26 7.15 -17.95
N GLU A 201 14.70 7.95 -17.06
CA GLU A 201 15.07 9.36 -16.84
C GLU A 201 16.36 9.51 -16.01
N GLN A 202 17.02 8.39 -15.66
CA GLN A 202 18.23 8.33 -14.82
C GLN A 202 18.01 8.85 -13.39
N GLU A 203 16.76 8.82 -12.93
CA GLU A 203 16.42 9.09 -11.54
C GLU A 203 16.66 7.82 -10.72
N MET A 204 17.35 7.94 -9.60
CA MET A 204 17.78 6.82 -8.77
C MET A 204 17.00 6.76 -7.47
N ALA A 205 16.73 5.55 -6.95
CA ALA A 205 16.22 5.40 -5.60
C ALA A 205 16.94 4.27 -4.84
N THR A 206 17.12 4.47 -3.54
CA THR A 206 17.63 3.47 -2.62
C THR A 206 16.62 3.19 -1.53
N VAL A 207 16.38 1.91 -1.22
CA VAL A 207 15.45 1.48 -0.18
C VAL A 207 16.15 0.49 0.74
N THR A 208 16.09 0.72 2.06
CA THR A 208 16.54 -0.25 3.06
C THR A 208 15.37 -0.65 3.97
N LEU A 209 15.19 -1.96 4.15
CA LEU A 209 14.10 -2.56 4.92
C LEU A 209 14.65 -3.48 6.01
N SER A 210 14.03 -3.50 7.18
CA SER A 210 14.31 -4.51 8.20
C SER A 210 13.11 -4.76 9.11
N LEU A 211 12.80 -6.03 9.37
CA LEU A 211 11.85 -6.46 10.40
C LEU A 211 12.54 -6.77 11.74
N HIS A 212 13.87 -6.80 11.78
CA HIS A 212 14.62 -7.13 13.00
C HIS A 212 15.57 -6.01 13.46
N ALA A 213 15.48 -4.84 12.83
CA ALA A 213 16.14 -3.62 13.28
C ALA A 213 15.19 -2.43 13.26
N LYS A 214 15.26 -1.58 14.26
CA LYS A 214 14.51 -0.32 14.28
C LYS A 214 15.26 0.70 13.42
N GLN A 215 14.57 1.34 12.49
CA GLN A 215 15.04 2.50 11.72
C GLN A 215 13.96 3.59 11.75
N PRO A 216 14.34 4.87 11.59
CA PRO A 216 13.33 5.90 11.30
C PRO A 216 12.58 5.54 10.02
N LYS A 217 11.31 5.86 9.93
CA LYS A 217 10.58 5.82 8.67
C LYS A 217 10.85 7.12 7.93
N ARG A 218 12.02 7.24 7.34
CA ARG A 218 12.49 8.47 6.69
C ARG A 218 12.45 8.32 5.18
N GLY A 219 11.87 9.32 4.52
CA GLY A 219 11.97 9.54 3.08
C GLY A 219 12.73 10.84 2.81
N MET A 220 13.66 10.80 1.85
CA MET A 220 14.35 11.97 1.34
C MET A 220 14.29 11.98 -0.19
N ILE A 221 13.89 13.12 -0.76
CA ILE A 221 13.84 13.34 -2.21
C ILE A 221 14.82 14.47 -2.53
N SER A 222 15.83 14.18 -3.32
CA SER A 222 16.87 15.14 -3.70
C SER A 222 16.70 15.59 -5.14
N PHE A 223 16.59 16.89 -5.31
CA PHE A 223 16.53 17.59 -6.57
C PHE A 223 17.81 18.41 -6.77
N ASP A 224 17.99 19.03 -7.92
CA ASP A 224 19.15 19.91 -8.17
C ASP A 224 19.06 21.26 -7.44
N LYS A 225 17.84 21.74 -7.10
CA LYS A 225 17.63 23.04 -6.41
C LYS A 225 17.19 22.92 -4.96
N ALA A 226 16.81 21.72 -4.51
CA ALA A 226 16.34 21.48 -3.14
C ALA A 226 16.43 20.00 -2.78
N TYR A 227 16.34 19.71 -1.49
CA TYR A 227 15.94 18.37 -1.05
C TYR A 227 14.78 18.47 -0.04
N VAL A 228 13.97 17.42 -0.02
CA VAL A 228 12.80 17.31 0.85
C VAL A 228 12.99 16.13 1.78
N GLU A 229 12.88 16.36 3.09
CA GLU A 229 12.92 15.30 4.09
C GLU A 229 11.58 15.17 4.79
N MET A 230 11.19 13.91 5.05
CA MET A 230 10.02 13.63 5.87
C MET A 230 10.18 12.34 6.67
N TYR A 231 9.56 12.36 7.85
CA TYR A 231 9.52 11.23 8.77
C TYR A 231 8.10 10.69 8.89
N GLU A 232 7.98 9.43 9.34
CA GLU A 232 6.68 8.72 9.45
C GLU A 232 5.88 8.77 8.14
N TYR A 233 6.59 8.72 7.00
CA TYR A 233 6.06 8.92 5.67
C TYR A 233 4.85 8.06 5.28
N PRO A 234 4.57 6.85 5.82
CA PRO A 234 3.34 6.13 5.49
C PRO A 234 2.06 6.92 5.79
N ARG A 235 2.13 7.86 6.75
CA ARG A 235 1.04 8.77 7.12
C ARG A 235 1.62 10.15 7.48
N GLY A 236 2.57 10.61 6.68
CA GLY A 236 3.25 11.88 6.89
C GLY A 236 2.29 13.07 6.81
N GLN A 237 2.51 14.06 7.66
CA GLN A 237 1.77 15.33 7.64
C GLN A 237 2.71 16.53 7.56
N LYS A 238 4.03 16.29 7.61
CA LYS A 238 5.06 17.34 7.66
C LYS A 238 6.22 16.96 6.75
N ALA A 239 6.73 17.93 6.02
CA ALA A 239 7.96 17.85 5.24
C ALA A 239 8.83 19.08 5.50
N VAL A 240 10.16 18.92 5.44
CA VAL A 240 11.12 20.00 5.50
C VAL A 240 11.84 20.08 4.15
N ILE A 241 11.80 21.22 3.52
CA ILE A 241 12.50 21.52 2.27
C ILE A 241 13.75 22.33 2.62
N THR A 242 14.91 21.94 2.09
CA THR A 242 16.12 22.72 2.17
C THR A 242 16.55 23.10 0.76
N TYR A 243 16.66 24.38 0.47
CA TYR A 243 17.07 24.89 -0.84
C TYR A 243 18.59 24.92 -0.97
N THR A 244 19.13 24.53 -2.13
CA THR A 244 20.58 24.39 -2.35
C THR A 244 21.29 25.74 -2.55
N GLU A 245 20.59 26.78 -2.98
CA GLU A 245 21.17 28.09 -3.31
C GLU A 245 21.75 28.80 -2.09
N ASP A 246 21.02 28.83 -0.99
CA ASP A 246 21.38 29.55 0.24
C ASP A 246 21.26 28.75 1.52
N GLY A 247 20.78 27.49 1.41
CA GLY A 247 20.58 26.57 2.55
C GLY A 247 19.38 26.91 3.42
N HIS A 248 18.50 27.86 3.02
CA HIS A 248 17.32 28.14 3.82
C HIS A 248 16.36 26.95 3.82
N THR A 249 15.57 26.84 4.88
CA THR A 249 14.62 25.77 5.06
C THR A 249 13.19 26.29 5.08
N GLU A 250 12.28 25.52 4.50
CA GLU A 250 10.84 25.73 4.57
C GLU A 250 10.17 24.49 5.14
N GLU A 251 9.28 24.67 6.09
CA GLU A 251 8.45 23.60 6.63
C GLU A 251 7.06 23.64 6.00
N ILE A 252 6.60 22.47 5.52
CA ILE A 252 5.22 22.30 5.05
C ILE A 252 4.50 21.36 6.00
N VAL A 253 3.30 21.74 6.42
CA VAL A 253 2.38 20.89 7.17
C VAL A 253 1.04 20.84 6.42
N ALA A 254 0.58 19.64 6.09
CA ALA A 254 -0.69 19.43 5.41
C ALA A 254 -1.32 18.09 5.79
N GLY A 255 -2.60 18.14 6.16
CA GLY A 255 -3.34 16.99 6.68
C GLY A 255 -2.98 16.63 8.11
N ALA A 256 -3.54 15.52 8.58
CA ALA A 256 -3.28 14.99 9.91
C ALA A 256 -3.11 13.45 9.85
N THR A 257 -2.08 12.92 10.50
CA THR A 257 -1.82 11.46 10.59
C THR A 257 -3.02 10.70 11.16
N ALA A 258 -3.74 11.30 12.09
CA ALA A 258 -4.93 10.69 12.72
C ALA A 258 -6.12 10.53 11.77
N ASP A 259 -6.13 11.24 10.64
CA ASP A 259 -7.22 11.25 9.65
C ASP A 259 -6.82 10.50 8.36
N ALA A 260 -5.66 9.87 8.31
CA ALA A 260 -5.11 9.18 7.14
C ALA A 260 -6.10 8.22 6.46
N LEU A 261 -6.79 7.37 7.26
CA LEU A 261 -7.83 6.47 6.75
C LEU A 261 -9.12 7.20 6.31
N GLY A 262 -9.34 8.42 6.82
CA GLY A 262 -10.44 9.27 6.40
C GLY A 262 -10.23 9.81 4.98
N TYR A 263 -9.03 10.29 4.67
CA TYR A 263 -8.68 10.73 3.31
C TYR A 263 -8.79 9.62 2.27
N GLU A 264 -8.42 8.40 2.65
CA GLU A 264 -8.53 7.21 1.80
C GLU A 264 -9.99 6.87 1.47
N VAL A 265 -10.86 6.90 2.48
CA VAL A 265 -12.30 6.69 2.29
C VAL A 265 -12.91 7.80 1.45
N GLU A 266 -12.51 9.06 1.68
CA GLU A 266 -12.99 10.21 0.90
C GLU A 266 -12.60 10.10 -0.59
N ASP A 267 -11.32 9.79 -0.87
CA ASP A 267 -10.86 9.60 -2.25
C ASP A 267 -11.58 8.40 -2.91
N MET A 268 -11.89 7.31 -2.15
CA MET A 268 -12.67 6.17 -2.66
C MET A 268 -14.12 6.56 -3.00
N GLU A 269 -14.79 7.36 -2.17
CA GLU A 269 -16.13 7.87 -2.45
C GLU A 269 -16.15 8.74 -3.73
N GLN A 270 -15.14 9.59 -3.89
CA GLN A 270 -15.00 10.40 -5.12
C GLN A 270 -14.65 9.55 -6.35
N ALA A 271 -13.84 8.50 -6.17
CA ALA A 271 -13.50 7.60 -7.26
C ALA A 271 -14.75 6.91 -7.83
N ILE A 272 -15.66 6.48 -6.96
CA ILE A 272 -16.95 5.90 -7.35
C ILE A 272 -17.85 6.94 -8.01
N ALA A 273 -17.76 8.19 -7.58
CA ALA A 273 -18.49 9.31 -8.17
C ALA A 273 -17.97 9.77 -9.54
N GLY A 274 -16.90 9.14 -10.07
CA GLY A 274 -16.37 9.39 -11.41
C GLY A 274 -14.93 9.88 -11.48
N HIS A 275 -14.18 9.80 -10.36
CA HIS A 275 -12.77 10.22 -10.27
C HIS A 275 -11.83 9.05 -9.90
N PRO A 276 -11.82 7.92 -10.65
CA PRO A 276 -11.07 6.72 -10.28
C PRO A 276 -9.55 6.95 -10.19
N GLU A 277 -9.02 7.98 -10.86
CA GLU A 277 -7.61 8.39 -10.82
C GLU A 277 -7.13 8.78 -9.41
N LEU A 278 -8.03 9.13 -8.50
CA LEU A 278 -7.69 9.46 -7.11
C LEU A 278 -7.13 8.27 -6.35
N MET A 279 -7.51 7.04 -6.71
CA MET A 279 -7.06 5.83 -6.04
C MET A 279 -5.67 5.34 -6.48
N LYS A 280 -5.06 5.99 -7.49
CA LYS A 280 -3.67 5.72 -7.93
C LYS A 280 -3.40 4.25 -8.25
N LEU A 281 -4.36 3.56 -8.84
CA LEU A 281 -4.24 2.13 -9.14
C LEU A 281 -3.02 1.83 -10.03
N GLU A 282 -2.66 2.73 -10.94
CA GLU A 282 -1.48 2.63 -11.79
C GLU A 282 -0.18 2.57 -10.98
N LEU A 283 -0.10 3.29 -9.86
CA LEU A 283 1.07 3.23 -8.98
C LEU A 283 1.12 1.90 -8.21
N THR A 284 -0.04 1.40 -7.77
CA THR A 284 -0.17 0.07 -7.14
C THR A 284 0.28 -1.04 -8.10
N GLU A 285 -0.14 -1.00 -9.38
CA GLU A 285 0.29 -1.96 -10.41
C GLU A 285 1.81 -1.93 -10.62
N ASP A 286 2.42 -0.76 -10.72
CA ASP A 286 3.86 -0.59 -10.88
C ASP A 286 4.63 -1.11 -9.66
N VAL A 287 4.17 -0.78 -8.44
CA VAL A 287 4.79 -1.24 -7.19
C VAL A 287 4.69 -2.76 -7.07
N MET A 288 3.56 -3.35 -7.42
CA MET A 288 3.39 -4.80 -7.37
C MET A 288 4.29 -5.51 -8.39
N LYS A 289 4.46 -4.97 -9.60
CA LYS A 289 5.42 -5.47 -10.61
C LYS A 289 6.84 -5.43 -10.09
N MET A 290 7.26 -4.32 -9.47
CA MET A 290 8.58 -4.22 -8.84
C MET A 290 8.77 -5.27 -7.74
N MET A 291 7.82 -5.40 -6.80
CA MET A 291 7.91 -6.38 -5.71
C MET A 291 7.93 -7.82 -6.23
N THR A 292 7.14 -8.13 -7.24
CA THR A 292 7.12 -9.46 -7.87
C THR A 292 8.47 -9.80 -8.48
N ARG A 293 9.06 -8.86 -9.25
CA ARG A 293 10.39 -9.02 -9.83
C ARG A 293 11.47 -9.22 -8.76
N ILE A 294 11.48 -8.36 -7.73
CA ILE A 294 12.44 -8.43 -6.62
C ILE A 294 12.35 -9.79 -5.91
N ARG A 295 11.17 -10.28 -5.56
CA ARG A 295 10.99 -11.59 -4.92
C ARG A 295 11.43 -12.74 -5.83
N LYS A 296 11.16 -12.64 -7.13
CA LYS A 296 11.57 -13.62 -8.13
C LYS A 296 13.10 -13.71 -8.21
N ASP A 297 13.80 -12.58 -8.18
CA ASP A 297 15.27 -12.53 -8.16
C ASP A 297 15.84 -13.14 -6.87
N TRP A 298 15.12 -13.09 -5.75
CA TRP A 298 15.47 -13.73 -4.49
C TRP A 298 15.12 -15.22 -4.42
N GLY A 299 14.38 -15.75 -5.40
CA GLY A 299 13.83 -17.11 -5.35
C GLY A 299 12.75 -17.28 -4.26
N LEU A 300 12.11 -16.19 -3.85
CA LEU A 300 11.09 -16.19 -2.78
C LEU A 300 9.69 -16.31 -3.39
N THR A 301 9.03 -17.42 -3.12
CA THR A 301 7.64 -17.71 -3.47
C THR A 301 6.84 -18.08 -2.23
N TYR A 302 5.53 -17.91 -2.26
CA TYR A 302 4.63 -18.33 -1.19
C TYR A 302 3.86 -19.60 -1.57
N PRO A 303 3.37 -20.38 -0.59
CA PRO A 303 2.69 -21.67 -0.88
C PRO A 303 1.46 -21.54 -1.79
N GLU A 304 0.80 -20.41 -1.79
CA GLU A 304 -0.35 -20.12 -2.65
C GLU A 304 0.07 -20.03 -4.12
N GLU A 305 1.22 -19.42 -4.40
CA GLU A 305 1.78 -19.25 -5.75
C GLU A 305 2.28 -20.59 -6.30
N GLU A 306 2.89 -21.43 -5.46
CA GLU A 306 3.35 -22.77 -5.82
C GLU A 306 2.18 -23.68 -6.24
N ARG A 307 1.08 -23.67 -5.49
CA ARG A 307 -0.15 -24.42 -5.81
C ARG A 307 -0.84 -23.96 -7.10
N ALA A 308 -0.72 -22.70 -7.46
CA ALA A 308 -1.25 -22.19 -8.71
C ALA A 308 -0.45 -22.73 -9.91
N THR A 309 0.87 -22.86 -9.77
CA THR A 309 1.77 -23.38 -10.83
C THR A 309 1.60 -24.87 -11.08
N GLU A 310 1.25 -25.68 -10.05
CA GLU A 310 1.02 -27.13 -10.18
C GLU A 310 -0.30 -27.49 -10.89
N LYS A 311 -1.19 -26.52 -11.13
CA LYS A 311 -2.52 -26.73 -11.76
C LYS A 311 -2.55 -26.41 -13.26
N ILE A 312 -1.42 -25.99 -13.83
CA ILE A 312 -1.22 -25.73 -15.25
C ILE A 312 -0.43 -26.92 -15.86
#